data_05fef25dc946cfa3c56fde96e8508148
#
_entry.id   05fef25dc946cfa3c56fde96e8508148
#
_cell.length_a   1.000
_cell.length_b   1.000
_cell.length_c   1.000
_cell.angle_alpha   90.00
_cell.angle_beta   90.00
_cell.angle_gamma   90.00
#
_symmetry.space_group_name_H-M   'P 1'
#
loop_
_entity.id
_entity.type
_entity.pdbx_description
1 polymer ?
#
loop_
_entity_poly.entity_id
_entity_poly.type
_entity_poly.pdbx_seq_one_letter_code
_entity_poly.pdbx_strand_id
1 'polypeptide(L)'
;MKLHPAALPLLASLLGLGCATPSAPPAYVATTLQPTTGNTAAGTIWFIADGGNVRIRGQVTGLKPNQEHGFHVHEKGDCSSGDAMSAGGHFNPSGKPHGPPSGEHHAGDLPALRADAAGIAMIDSRLRGVAGGPTEFAGKALVVHLSPDDYTTQPTGNSGARIACGVIAATPPRDASGQPLAPPRDM
;
A
#
# COMPACT_ATOMS: atom_id res chain seq x y z
N MET A 1 7.71 29.84 79.24
CA MET A 1 6.92 29.61 78.04
C MET A 1 7.85 29.68 76.81
N LYS A 2 8.22 28.55 76.19
CA LYS A 2 9.14 28.50 75.03
C LYS A 2 8.29 28.22 73.81
N LEU A 3 8.25 29.20 72.90
CA LEU A 3 7.60 29.04 71.60
C LEU A 3 8.51 28.26 70.62
N HIS A 4 8.04 27.20 70.03
CA HIS A 4 8.75 26.51 69.01
C HIS A 4 8.24 27.02 67.65
N PRO A 5 9.14 27.32 66.69
CA PRO A 5 8.70 27.65 65.34
C PRO A 5 8.36 26.38 64.57
N ALA A 6 7.17 26.36 63.97
CA ALA A 6 6.71 25.29 63.01
C ALA A 6 7.38 25.49 61.67
N ALA A 7 8.10 24.47 61.21
CA ALA A 7 8.66 24.43 59.86
C ALA A 7 7.59 23.91 58.87
N LEU A 8 7.25 24.70 57.83
CA LEU A 8 6.45 24.28 56.69
C LEU A 8 7.31 23.48 55.74
N PRO A 9 6.85 22.33 55.23
CA PRO A 9 7.54 21.62 54.17
C PRO A 9 7.26 22.28 52.82
N LEU A 10 8.33 22.60 52.08
CA LEU A 10 8.29 23.05 50.69
C LEU A 10 8.00 21.85 49.80
N LEU A 11 6.82 21.80 49.18
CA LEU A 11 6.48 20.81 48.14
C LEU A 11 7.18 21.23 46.83
N ALA A 12 8.25 20.51 46.47
CA ALA A 12 8.88 20.65 45.15
C ALA A 12 8.09 19.87 44.13
N SER A 13 7.36 20.57 43.27
CA SER A 13 6.66 19.97 42.08
C SER A 13 7.68 19.62 41.02
N LEU A 14 7.98 18.34 40.87
CA LEU A 14 8.74 17.83 39.73
C LEU A 14 7.83 17.85 38.44
N LEU A 15 8.07 18.84 37.59
CA LEU A 15 7.56 18.85 36.21
C LEU A 15 8.31 17.76 35.44
N GLY A 16 7.67 16.62 35.27
CA GLY A 16 8.16 15.56 34.40
C GLY A 16 8.11 16.02 32.94
N LEU A 17 9.29 16.29 32.34
CA LEU A 17 9.39 16.38 30.86
C LEU A 17 9.09 14.99 30.30
N GLY A 18 7.88 14.80 29.81
CA GLY A 18 7.51 13.63 29.00
C GLY A 18 8.28 13.64 27.68
N CYS A 19 9.31 12.81 27.56
CA CYS A 19 9.89 12.50 26.23
C CYS A 19 8.81 11.85 25.38
N ALA A 20 8.30 12.58 24.38
CA ALA A 20 7.48 11.98 23.33
C ALA A 20 8.33 10.94 22.59
N THR A 21 8.03 9.67 22.78
CA THR A 21 8.64 8.60 21.98
C THR A 21 8.19 8.81 20.53
N PRO A 22 9.10 8.76 19.53
CA PRO A 22 8.70 8.80 18.13
C PRO A 22 7.71 7.68 17.87
N SER A 23 6.56 8.00 17.26
CA SER A 23 5.57 6.98 16.93
C SER A 23 6.20 5.99 15.96
N ALA A 24 6.00 4.68 16.20
CA ALA A 24 6.42 3.65 15.27
C ALA A 24 5.82 3.93 13.90
N PRO A 25 6.53 3.62 12.78
CA PRO A 25 5.99 3.77 11.45
C PRO A 25 4.66 3.00 11.34
N PRO A 26 3.71 3.47 10.52
CA PRO A 26 2.41 2.82 10.42
C PRO A 26 2.56 1.35 10.04
N ALA A 27 1.84 0.48 10.73
CA ALA A 27 1.85 -0.95 10.47
C ALA A 27 1.32 -1.31 9.07
N TYR A 28 0.73 -0.36 8.36
CA TYR A 28 0.23 -0.51 7.00
C TYR A 28 0.16 0.83 6.25
N VAL A 29 0.19 0.73 4.93
CA VAL A 29 -0.16 1.80 3.98
C VAL A 29 -1.27 1.28 3.08
N ALA A 30 -2.03 2.16 2.44
CA ALA A 30 -3.15 1.74 1.62
C ALA A 30 -3.36 2.67 0.43
N THR A 31 -4.10 2.18 -0.56
CA THR A 31 -4.56 2.96 -1.70
C THR A 31 -5.99 2.64 -2.06
N THR A 32 -6.72 3.63 -2.54
CA THR A 32 -7.98 3.45 -3.25
C THR A 32 -7.71 3.57 -4.75
N LEU A 33 -7.92 2.48 -5.47
CA LEU A 33 -7.84 2.42 -6.92
C LEU A 33 -9.06 3.11 -7.53
N GLN A 34 -8.81 4.01 -8.47
CA GLN A 34 -9.82 4.67 -9.28
C GLN A 34 -9.70 4.20 -10.72
N PRO A 35 -10.82 4.04 -11.45
CA PRO A 35 -10.77 3.65 -12.85
C PRO A 35 -10.09 4.74 -13.68
N THR A 36 -9.31 4.32 -14.67
CA THR A 36 -8.83 5.20 -15.74
C THR A 36 -9.97 5.50 -16.73
N THR A 37 -9.75 6.45 -17.61
CA THR A 37 -10.79 6.89 -18.57
C THR A 37 -11.36 5.71 -19.37
N GLY A 38 -12.69 5.55 -19.32
CA GLY A 38 -13.41 4.49 -20.04
C GLY A 38 -13.39 3.10 -19.39
N ASN A 39 -12.80 2.99 -18.19
CA ASN A 39 -12.72 1.74 -17.43
C ASN A 39 -13.62 1.76 -16.18
N THR A 40 -13.75 0.62 -15.52
CA THR A 40 -14.63 0.41 -14.35
C THR A 40 -13.90 -0.18 -13.15
N ALA A 41 -12.64 -0.58 -13.32
CA ALA A 41 -11.87 -1.25 -12.27
C ALA A 41 -11.62 -0.31 -11.08
N ALA A 42 -12.04 -0.70 -9.88
CA ALA A 42 -11.89 0.08 -8.66
C ALA A 42 -11.73 -0.83 -7.45
N GLY A 43 -11.12 -0.32 -6.36
CA GLY A 43 -10.94 -1.13 -5.16
C GLY A 43 -10.13 -0.45 -4.08
N THR A 44 -9.89 -1.17 -2.99
CA THR A 44 -8.98 -0.72 -1.93
C THR A 44 -8.00 -1.83 -1.60
N ILE A 45 -6.73 -1.46 -1.53
CA ILE A 45 -5.62 -2.39 -1.27
C ILE A 45 -4.80 -1.87 -0.10
N TRP A 46 -4.47 -2.78 0.80
CA TRP A 46 -3.61 -2.55 1.97
C TRP A 46 -2.30 -3.31 1.80
N PHE A 47 -1.21 -2.65 2.15
CA PHE A 47 0.11 -3.23 2.33
C PHE A 47 0.41 -3.21 3.82
N ILE A 48 0.48 -4.37 4.45
CA ILE A 48 0.48 -4.55 5.91
C ILE A 48 1.81 -5.16 6.33
N ALA A 49 2.42 -4.66 7.41
CA ALA A 49 3.62 -5.27 7.98
C ALA A 49 3.30 -6.68 8.52
N ASP A 50 4.11 -7.67 8.14
CA ASP A 50 3.88 -9.09 8.46
C ASP A 50 5.21 -9.80 8.74
N GLY A 51 5.74 -9.66 9.96
CA GLY A 51 6.93 -10.39 10.43
C GLY A 51 8.15 -10.24 9.52
N GLY A 52 8.50 -9.02 9.09
CA GLY A 52 9.61 -8.74 8.17
C GLY A 52 9.25 -8.91 6.68
N ASN A 53 7.99 -9.19 6.38
CA ASN A 53 7.43 -9.22 5.04
C ASN A 53 6.34 -8.16 4.92
N VAL A 54 5.76 -8.00 3.73
CA VAL A 54 4.56 -7.21 3.50
C VAL A 54 3.44 -8.12 3.03
N ARG A 55 2.30 -8.08 3.70
CA ARG A 55 1.08 -8.75 3.25
C ARG A 55 0.24 -7.76 2.46
N ILE A 56 -0.17 -8.15 1.25
CA ILE A 56 -1.10 -7.37 0.43
C ILE A 56 -2.48 -7.98 0.64
N ARG A 57 -3.45 -7.13 1.00
CA ARG A 57 -4.86 -7.52 1.14
C ARG A 57 -5.77 -6.53 0.46
N GLY A 58 -6.88 -7.01 -0.08
CA GLY A 58 -7.92 -6.14 -0.61
C GLY A 58 -8.78 -6.78 -1.68
N GLN A 59 -9.55 -5.91 -2.32
CA GLN A 59 -10.49 -6.30 -3.35
C GLN A 59 -10.42 -5.30 -4.50
N VAL A 60 -10.53 -5.81 -5.72
CA VAL A 60 -10.74 -5.02 -6.94
C VAL A 60 -11.99 -5.53 -7.62
N THR A 61 -12.88 -4.62 -7.98
CA THR A 61 -14.14 -4.89 -8.70
C THR A 61 -14.12 -4.27 -10.09
N GLY A 62 -15.10 -4.54 -10.92
CA GLY A 62 -15.22 -3.97 -12.27
C GLY A 62 -14.18 -4.51 -13.26
N LEU A 63 -13.59 -5.66 -12.96
CA LEU A 63 -12.67 -6.39 -13.81
C LEU A 63 -13.43 -7.23 -14.85
N LYS A 64 -12.73 -7.66 -15.89
CA LYS A 64 -13.31 -8.61 -16.84
C LYS A 64 -13.48 -9.98 -16.19
N PRO A 65 -14.70 -10.55 -16.18
CA PRO A 65 -14.97 -11.82 -15.52
C PRO A 65 -14.05 -12.96 -15.97
N ASN A 66 -13.64 -13.79 -15.01
CA ASN A 66 -12.79 -14.97 -15.19
C ASN A 66 -11.44 -14.67 -15.87
N GLN A 67 -10.94 -13.42 -15.76
CA GLN A 67 -9.67 -13.02 -16.37
C GLN A 67 -8.62 -12.73 -15.30
N GLU A 68 -7.36 -12.94 -15.68
CA GLU A 68 -6.19 -12.50 -14.95
C GLU A 68 -5.77 -11.11 -15.42
N HIS A 69 -5.27 -10.29 -14.48
CA HIS A 69 -4.85 -8.93 -14.76
C HIS A 69 -3.47 -8.68 -14.13
N GLY A 70 -2.56 -8.05 -14.89
CA GLY A 70 -1.30 -7.55 -14.36
C GLY A 70 -1.56 -6.55 -13.22
N PHE A 71 -0.73 -6.61 -12.20
CA PHE A 71 -0.90 -5.83 -10.98
C PHE A 71 0.46 -5.38 -10.47
N HIS A 72 0.73 -4.08 -10.54
CA HIS A 72 2.08 -3.58 -10.30
C HIS A 72 2.10 -2.29 -9.50
N VAL A 73 3.14 -2.11 -8.68
CA VAL A 73 3.49 -0.80 -8.14
C VAL A 73 4.37 -0.08 -9.14
N HIS A 74 4.00 1.14 -9.49
CA HIS A 74 4.71 2.03 -10.40
C HIS A 74 5.50 3.08 -9.65
N GLU A 75 6.60 3.55 -10.24
CA GLU A 75 7.63 4.36 -9.59
C GLU A 75 7.16 5.75 -9.14
N LYS A 76 6.18 6.35 -9.83
CA LYS A 76 5.67 7.68 -9.54
C LYS A 76 4.28 7.61 -8.93
N GLY A 77 4.07 8.29 -7.80
CA GLY A 77 2.75 8.42 -7.18
C GLY A 77 1.90 9.45 -7.89
N ASP A 78 1.68 9.25 -9.18
CA ASP A 78 0.94 10.16 -10.04
C ASP A 78 -0.05 9.38 -10.92
N CYS A 79 -1.34 9.59 -10.67
CA CYS A 79 -2.46 9.03 -11.44
C CYS A 79 -3.24 10.14 -12.20
N SER A 80 -2.62 11.29 -12.45
CA SER A 80 -3.31 12.45 -13.02
C SER A 80 -3.63 12.33 -14.51
N SER A 81 -2.86 11.52 -15.27
CA SER A 81 -3.21 11.23 -16.65
C SER A 81 -4.39 10.29 -16.73
N GLY A 82 -5.31 10.52 -17.66
CA GLY A 82 -6.53 9.72 -17.82
C GLY A 82 -6.27 8.24 -18.13
N ASP A 83 -5.08 7.89 -18.57
CA ASP A 83 -4.61 6.55 -18.89
C ASP A 83 -3.60 5.98 -17.88
N ALA A 84 -3.34 6.70 -16.78
CA ALA A 84 -2.35 6.40 -15.75
C ALA A 84 -0.88 6.32 -16.24
N MET A 85 -0.55 6.84 -17.43
CA MET A 85 0.84 6.85 -17.92
C MET A 85 1.75 7.76 -17.09
N SER A 86 1.18 8.77 -16.38
CA SER A 86 1.91 9.61 -15.43
C SER A 86 2.59 8.84 -14.29
N ALA A 87 2.10 7.64 -13.96
CA ALA A 87 2.71 6.76 -12.94
C ALA A 87 4.10 6.22 -13.33
N GLY A 88 4.52 6.35 -14.59
CA GLY A 88 5.84 5.90 -15.05
C GLY A 88 5.94 4.39 -15.24
N GLY A 89 7.14 3.83 -15.08
CA GLY A 89 7.45 2.41 -15.14
C GLY A 89 7.20 1.68 -13.82
N HIS A 90 7.50 0.37 -13.78
CA HIS A 90 7.41 -0.40 -12.54
C HIS A 90 8.41 0.11 -11.50
N PHE A 91 8.04 0.05 -10.23
CA PHE A 91 8.93 0.40 -9.13
C PHE A 91 10.07 -0.62 -9.02
N ASN A 92 11.27 -0.21 -9.41
CA ASN A 92 12.44 -1.07 -9.50
C ASN A 92 13.69 -0.44 -8.90
N PRO A 93 13.78 -0.29 -7.59
CA PRO A 93 14.92 0.37 -6.94
C PRO A 93 16.23 -0.43 -7.06
N SER A 94 16.14 -1.74 -7.34
CA SER A 94 17.30 -2.64 -7.42
C SER A 94 17.80 -2.88 -8.85
N GLY A 95 17.14 -2.33 -9.88
CA GLY A 95 17.52 -2.52 -11.29
C GLY A 95 17.44 -3.97 -11.78
N LYS A 96 16.56 -4.79 -11.18
CA LYS A 96 16.35 -6.19 -11.57
C LYS A 96 15.53 -6.28 -12.86
N PRO A 97 15.55 -7.42 -13.56
CA PRO A 97 14.61 -7.67 -14.64
C PRO A 97 13.17 -7.79 -14.13
N HIS A 98 12.19 -7.56 -15.00
CA HIS A 98 10.81 -7.91 -14.74
C HIS A 98 10.65 -9.42 -14.63
N GLY A 99 9.80 -9.89 -13.70
CA GLY A 99 9.63 -11.32 -13.50
C GLY A 99 8.58 -11.71 -12.47
N PRO A 100 8.38 -13.04 -12.30
CA PRO A 100 7.38 -13.55 -11.37
C PRO A 100 7.81 -13.29 -9.90
N PRO A 101 6.84 -13.07 -8.99
CA PRO A 101 7.13 -12.85 -7.56
C PRO A 101 7.91 -13.99 -6.85
N SER A 102 8.03 -15.16 -7.49
CA SER A 102 8.81 -16.30 -6.99
C SER A 102 10.28 -16.30 -7.40
N GLY A 103 10.68 -15.42 -8.35
CA GLY A 103 12.02 -15.34 -8.90
C GLY A 103 12.67 -13.98 -8.69
N GLU A 104 13.63 -13.61 -9.55
CA GLU A 104 14.09 -12.24 -9.65
C GLU A 104 13.02 -11.40 -10.32
N HIS A 105 12.70 -10.25 -9.74
CA HIS A 105 11.65 -9.37 -10.22
C HIS A 105 11.83 -7.94 -9.71
N HIS A 106 11.10 -6.98 -10.26
CA HIS A 106 11.01 -5.64 -9.70
C HIS A 106 10.34 -5.67 -8.32
N ALA A 107 10.68 -4.77 -7.44
CA ALA A 107 9.96 -4.64 -6.17
C ALA A 107 8.46 -4.33 -6.37
N GLY A 108 8.11 -3.78 -7.52
CA GLY A 108 6.75 -3.48 -7.92
C GLY A 108 5.99 -4.61 -8.62
N ASP A 109 6.61 -5.72 -8.95
CA ASP A 109 5.92 -6.85 -9.61
C ASP A 109 5.17 -7.66 -8.56
N LEU A 110 3.85 -7.55 -8.56
CA LEU A 110 2.97 -8.21 -7.59
C LEU A 110 2.32 -9.45 -8.20
N PRO A 111 1.81 -10.37 -7.36
CA PRO A 111 0.97 -11.46 -7.87
C PRO A 111 -0.23 -10.90 -8.65
N ALA A 112 -0.49 -11.48 -9.82
CA ALA A 112 -1.59 -11.05 -10.67
C ALA A 112 -2.96 -11.16 -9.96
N LEU A 113 -3.88 -10.27 -10.31
CA LEU A 113 -5.27 -10.35 -9.87
C LEU A 113 -6.02 -11.38 -10.70
N ARG A 114 -6.81 -12.24 -10.05
CA ARG A 114 -7.69 -13.22 -10.70
C ARG A 114 -9.13 -12.86 -10.41
N ALA A 115 -9.84 -12.38 -11.44
CA ALA A 115 -11.25 -12.04 -11.32
C ALA A 115 -12.11 -13.30 -11.35
N ASP A 116 -13.11 -13.33 -10.49
CA ASP A 116 -14.15 -14.34 -10.50
C ASP A 116 -15.20 -14.09 -11.60
N ALA A 117 -16.26 -14.89 -11.64
CA ALA A 117 -17.36 -14.75 -12.61
C ALA A 117 -18.14 -13.42 -12.48
N ALA A 118 -18.04 -12.73 -11.36
CA ALA A 118 -18.65 -11.41 -11.13
C ALA A 118 -17.68 -10.25 -11.48
N GLY A 119 -16.44 -10.53 -11.91
CA GLY A 119 -15.43 -9.50 -12.18
C GLY A 119 -14.82 -8.94 -10.89
N ILE A 120 -14.77 -9.73 -9.83
CA ILE A 120 -14.21 -9.37 -8.54
C ILE A 120 -12.94 -10.18 -8.30
N ALA A 121 -11.85 -9.51 -7.97
CA ALA A 121 -10.61 -10.16 -7.52
C ALA A 121 -10.35 -9.84 -6.05
N MET A 122 -10.24 -10.88 -5.23
CA MET A 122 -9.72 -10.80 -3.87
C MET A 122 -8.23 -11.06 -3.89
N ILE A 123 -7.45 -10.26 -3.17
CA ILE A 123 -6.02 -10.51 -2.99
C ILE A 123 -5.68 -10.65 -1.52
N ASP A 124 -4.97 -11.71 -1.19
CA ASP A 124 -4.32 -11.96 0.10
C ASP A 124 -2.99 -12.67 -0.17
N SER A 125 -1.93 -11.91 -0.31
CA SER A 125 -0.62 -12.43 -0.70
C SER A 125 0.48 -11.83 0.16
N ARG A 126 1.58 -12.59 0.34
CA ARG A 126 2.76 -12.15 1.09
C ARG A 126 3.91 -11.85 0.13
N LEU A 127 4.41 -10.61 0.19
CA LEU A 127 5.63 -10.18 -0.48
C LEU A 127 6.82 -10.39 0.46
N ARG A 128 7.85 -11.07 -0.03
CA ARG A 128 9.09 -11.31 0.70
C ARG A 128 10.16 -10.32 0.28
N GLY A 129 11.09 -10.01 1.20
CA GLY A 129 12.27 -9.21 0.87
C GLY A 129 12.01 -7.72 0.66
N VAL A 130 10.89 -7.20 1.14
CA VAL A 130 10.58 -5.77 1.14
C VAL A 130 11.26 -5.13 2.35
N ALA A 131 12.49 -4.64 2.18
CA ALA A 131 13.36 -4.21 3.27
C ALA A 131 12.79 -3.02 4.08
N GLY A 132 12.11 -2.08 3.42
CA GLY A 132 11.46 -0.93 4.03
C GLY A 132 10.07 -1.24 4.61
N GLY A 133 9.62 -2.49 4.54
CA GLY A 133 8.26 -2.86 4.92
C GLY A 133 7.20 -2.15 4.06
N PRO A 134 5.96 -1.99 4.54
CA PRO A 134 4.88 -1.41 3.74
C PRO A 134 5.14 0.04 3.33
N THR A 135 5.94 0.80 4.10
CA THR A 135 6.25 2.21 3.82
C THR A 135 7.15 2.40 2.60
N GLU A 136 7.81 1.35 2.11
CA GLU A 136 8.60 1.39 0.87
C GLU A 136 7.73 1.73 -0.36
N PHE A 137 6.46 1.35 -0.32
CA PHE A 137 5.49 1.63 -1.37
C PHE A 137 4.81 2.99 -1.24
N ALA A 138 4.93 3.67 -0.10
CA ALA A 138 4.29 4.98 0.12
C ALA A 138 4.78 6.01 -0.92
N GLY A 139 3.85 6.79 -1.46
CA GLY A 139 4.13 7.78 -2.51
C GLY A 139 4.40 7.18 -3.90
N LYS A 140 4.12 5.89 -4.10
CA LYS A 140 4.12 5.19 -5.38
C LYS A 140 2.69 5.05 -5.89
N ALA A 141 2.50 4.65 -7.15
CA ALA A 141 1.17 4.33 -7.67
C ALA A 141 0.98 2.81 -7.78
N LEU A 142 -0.18 2.33 -7.38
CA LEU A 142 -0.63 0.97 -7.67
C LEU A 142 -1.47 1.00 -8.94
N VAL A 143 -1.18 0.10 -9.87
CA VAL A 143 -1.83 0.04 -11.18
C VAL A 143 -2.37 -1.37 -11.44
N VAL A 144 -3.58 -1.43 -11.99
CA VAL A 144 -4.19 -2.65 -12.54
C VAL A 144 -4.17 -2.55 -14.05
N HIS A 145 -3.77 -3.62 -14.71
CA HIS A 145 -3.67 -3.71 -16.16
C HIS A 145 -4.82 -4.51 -16.81
N LEU A 146 -5.05 -4.27 -18.07
CA LEU A 146 -6.14 -4.88 -18.84
C LEU A 146 -5.91 -6.38 -19.08
N SER A 147 -4.66 -6.79 -19.32
CA SER A 147 -4.27 -8.15 -19.68
C SER A 147 -3.49 -8.84 -18.59
N PRO A 148 -3.35 -10.17 -18.63
CA PRO A 148 -2.42 -10.89 -17.77
C PRO A 148 -0.98 -10.39 -17.92
N ASP A 149 -0.21 -10.53 -16.86
CA ASP A 149 1.24 -10.41 -16.90
C ASP A 149 1.84 -11.73 -17.40
N ASP A 150 2.71 -11.68 -18.40
CA ASP A 150 3.41 -12.87 -18.91
C ASP A 150 4.70 -13.19 -18.14
N TYR A 151 5.10 -12.31 -17.21
CA TYR A 151 6.29 -12.39 -16.33
C TYR A 151 7.63 -12.54 -17.04
N THR A 152 7.67 -12.38 -18.37
CA THR A 152 8.88 -12.61 -19.17
C THR A 152 9.23 -11.44 -20.08
N THR A 153 8.23 -10.78 -20.66
CA THR A 153 8.43 -9.66 -21.57
C THR A 153 8.96 -8.44 -20.82
N GLN A 154 10.14 -7.98 -21.20
CA GLN A 154 10.75 -6.80 -20.58
C GLN A 154 10.23 -5.51 -21.19
N PRO A 155 10.08 -4.43 -20.44
CA PRO A 155 10.28 -4.32 -18.98
C PRO A 155 8.99 -4.50 -18.15
N THR A 156 7.85 -4.87 -18.73
CA THR A 156 6.53 -4.72 -18.06
C THR A 156 5.55 -5.88 -18.26
N GLY A 157 6.03 -7.07 -18.72
CA GLY A 157 5.21 -8.28 -18.79
C GLY A 157 4.05 -8.25 -19.78
N ASN A 158 4.09 -7.33 -20.77
CA ASN A 158 3.07 -7.19 -21.81
C ASN A 158 1.62 -7.09 -21.28
N SER A 159 1.44 -6.54 -20.10
CA SER A 159 0.14 -6.49 -19.38
C SER A 159 -0.89 -5.53 -19.99
N GLY A 160 -0.55 -4.82 -21.08
CA GLY A 160 -1.47 -3.96 -21.82
C GLY A 160 -1.83 -2.66 -21.10
N ALA A 161 -2.98 -2.10 -21.46
CA ALA A 161 -3.44 -0.81 -20.95
C ALA A 161 -3.65 -0.83 -19.43
N ARG A 162 -3.51 0.36 -18.79
CA ARG A 162 -3.75 0.55 -17.37
C ARG A 162 -5.22 0.88 -17.16
N ILE A 163 -5.94 0.09 -16.40
CA ILE A 163 -7.40 0.20 -16.23
C ILE A 163 -7.81 0.77 -14.87
N ALA A 164 -6.90 0.78 -13.90
CA ALA A 164 -7.08 1.49 -12.63
C ALA A 164 -5.74 1.98 -12.08
N CYS A 165 -5.76 3.08 -11.35
CA CYS A 165 -4.61 3.68 -10.69
C CYS A 165 -4.99 4.25 -9.33
N GLY A 166 -4.07 4.16 -8.36
CA GLY A 166 -4.23 4.79 -7.05
C GLY A 166 -2.89 5.06 -6.40
N VAL A 167 -2.72 6.26 -5.84
CA VAL A 167 -1.52 6.61 -5.09
C VAL A 167 -1.54 5.91 -3.72
N ILE A 168 -0.47 5.22 -3.38
CA ILE A 168 -0.32 4.54 -2.09
C ILE A 168 0.03 5.59 -1.05
N ALA A 169 -0.92 5.87 -0.14
CA ALA A 169 -0.78 6.90 0.86
C ALA A 169 -0.06 6.36 2.11
N ALA A 170 0.84 7.17 2.68
CA ALA A 170 1.48 6.88 3.97
C ALA A 170 0.46 6.88 5.14
N THR A 171 -0.65 7.59 4.98
CA THR A 171 -1.79 7.56 5.91
C THR A 171 -2.95 6.85 5.25
N PRO A 172 -3.63 5.92 5.96
CA PRO A 172 -4.75 5.19 5.38
C PRO A 172 -5.85 6.12 4.85
N PRO A 173 -6.54 5.71 3.78
CA PRO A 173 -7.76 6.36 3.35
C PRO A 173 -8.76 6.43 4.51
N ARG A 174 -9.63 7.45 4.49
CA ARG A 174 -10.67 7.60 5.50
C ARG A 174 -12.03 7.29 4.90
N ASP A 175 -12.92 6.77 5.72
CA ASP A 175 -14.32 6.64 5.37
C ASP A 175 -15.06 8.00 5.40
N ALA A 176 -16.36 8.00 5.06
CA ALA A 176 -17.18 9.20 5.04
C ALA A 176 -17.33 9.85 6.43
N SER A 177 -17.06 9.15 7.52
CA SER A 177 -17.06 9.66 8.90
C SER A 177 -15.70 10.24 9.31
N GLY A 178 -14.69 10.15 8.43
CA GLY A 178 -13.32 10.59 8.70
C GLY A 178 -12.47 9.58 9.48
N GLN A 179 -12.97 8.36 9.74
CA GLN A 179 -12.21 7.30 10.39
C GLN A 179 -11.23 6.65 9.40
N PRO A 180 -10.00 6.33 9.82
CA PRO A 180 -9.09 5.57 8.98
C PRO A 180 -9.69 4.21 8.60
N LEU A 181 -9.68 3.90 7.30
CA LEU A 181 -10.03 2.56 6.84
C LEU A 181 -8.98 1.57 7.34
N ALA A 182 -9.37 0.65 8.19
CA ALA A 182 -8.51 -0.42 8.67
C ALA A 182 -8.46 -1.56 7.65
N PRO A 183 -7.31 -2.27 7.54
CA PRO A 183 -7.26 -3.48 6.74
C PRO A 183 -8.27 -4.51 7.28
N PRO A 184 -8.90 -5.30 6.38
CA PRO A 184 -9.81 -6.36 6.80
C PRO A 184 -9.09 -7.36 7.70
N ARG A 185 -9.73 -7.77 8.79
CA ARG A 185 -9.12 -8.67 9.78
C ARG A 185 -9.04 -10.10 9.27
N ASP A 186 -10.09 -10.55 8.55
CA ASP A 186 -10.20 -11.89 7.94
C ASP A 186 -10.82 -11.77 6.54
N MET A 187 -10.26 -12.44 5.58
CA MET A 187 -10.82 -12.64 4.24
C MET A 187 -10.75 -14.12 3.88
#